data_9270095c83e43d2b6cf5d6620f72129d
#
_entry.id   9270095c83e43d2b6cf5d6620f72129d
#
_cell.length_a   1.000
_cell.length_b   1.000
_cell.length_c   1.000
_cell.angle_alpha   90.00
_cell.angle_beta   90.00
_cell.angle_gamma   90.00
#
_symmetry.space_group_name_H-M   'P 1'
#
loop_
_entity.id
_entity.type
_entity.pdbx_description
1 polymer ?
#
loop_
_entity_poly.entity_id
_entity_poly.type
_entity_poly.pdbx_seq_one_letter_code
_entity_poly.pdbx_strand_id
1 'polypeptide(L)'
;MGYTVENSKIGVNDMKKTMIQLFEWYIPEDAGHWRRTAGAAQYLASLGITDVWLPPAYKGQSGIHDVGYGVYDLYDLGEFDQKGSIPTKYGTKDEYLAAIDALHEHGMRVIADVVLNHRMGADEREQVQVNKYANHDRLTTLVKGKRIRAWTKFKFPGRDGRYSDFRWKSRHFTAVDYDDKTGISAVYKFKGRQWAQKVDKEHGNYDYLMGADVNFADPEVRQELLNWGKWYFETAKLDGVRLDAVKHISYAFFPWWLKALREAVNQDFFAVGEYWKNDVQALHDYLMNTMGTMSLFDVSLHARFQQAGLEGATFDLRTILDDSLVSWEPDHAVTFVDNHDTQPGQALQSWVPAWFKPLAYALILLREEGIPCVFFGDLFGVPHDNIAPVRELEQLLRLRRDRAWGAQRDYFDFHNVIGWTREGGMAVVMSNGGDGWKTMKLGQPGQVFVDALGNRREEIVIGPEGWADFTVNGGSISVWVPKE
;
A
#
# COMPACT_ATOMS: atom_id res chain seq x y z
N MET A 1 39.41 8.39 -13.32
CA MET A 1 38.49 9.41 -13.82
C MET A 1 37.32 9.39 -12.85
N GLY A 2 37.29 10.37 -11.95
CA GLY A 2 36.23 10.45 -10.95
C GLY A 2 35.00 11.09 -11.56
N TYR A 3 33.86 10.43 -11.45
CA TYR A 3 32.57 11.04 -11.72
C TYR A 3 32.07 11.69 -10.42
N THR A 4 32.12 13.02 -10.39
CA THR A 4 31.41 13.83 -9.41
C THR A 4 29.92 13.80 -9.75
N VAL A 5 29.12 13.21 -8.86
CA VAL A 5 27.66 13.34 -8.91
C VAL A 5 27.34 14.76 -8.44
N GLU A 6 26.83 15.59 -9.33
CA GLU A 6 26.25 16.88 -8.98
C GLU A 6 24.98 16.65 -8.15
N ASN A 7 25.03 17.03 -6.88
CA ASN A 7 23.86 17.16 -6.03
C ASN A 7 22.93 18.23 -6.62
N SER A 8 21.88 17.83 -7.32
CA SER A 8 20.77 18.71 -7.65
C SER A 8 20.09 19.13 -6.34
N LYS A 9 20.16 20.42 -6.02
CA LYS A 9 19.46 21.04 -4.91
C LYS A 9 17.95 20.80 -5.10
N ILE A 10 17.37 19.87 -4.33
CA ILE A 10 15.93 19.71 -4.19
C ILE A 10 15.40 20.96 -3.47
N GLY A 11 14.42 21.62 -4.09
CA GLY A 11 13.85 22.86 -3.61
C GLY A 11 13.11 22.69 -2.28
N VAL A 12 13.18 23.73 -1.46
CA VAL A 12 12.50 23.91 -0.18
C VAL A 12 10.98 23.82 -0.39
N ASN A 13 10.42 22.63 -0.28
CA ASN A 13 9.01 22.34 0.06
C ASN A 13 8.77 20.83 0.21
N ASP A 14 9.62 20.11 0.93
CA ASP A 14 9.33 18.74 1.36
C ASP A 14 8.43 18.76 2.60
N MET A 15 7.13 19.04 2.39
CA MET A 15 6.15 18.63 3.38
C MET A 15 6.27 17.10 3.50
N LYS A 16 6.56 16.61 4.72
CA LYS A 16 6.71 15.17 4.98
C LYS A 16 5.45 14.46 4.50
N LYS A 17 5.63 13.55 3.54
CA LYS A 17 4.52 12.73 3.01
C LYS A 17 3.85 11.96 4.14
N THR A 18 2.54 12.01 4.19
CA THR A 18 1.68 11.20 5.05
C THR A 18 0.57 10.64 4.18
N MET A 19 0.67 9.34 3.87
CA MET A 19 -0.29 8.66 3.02
C MET A 19 -1.42 8.07 3.86
N ILE A 20 -2.62 7.98 3.28
CA ILE A 20 -3.71 7.14 3.78
C ILE A 20 -4.20 6.22 2.68
N GLN A 21 -4.38 4.94 2.99
CA GLN A 21 -5.22 4.03 2.23
C GLN A 21 -6.68 4.32 2.59
N LEU A 22 -7.43 4.95 1.69
CA LEU A 22 -8.77 5.47 1.98
C LEU A 22 -9.88 4.46 1.64
N PHE A 23 -9.68 3.20 1.97
CA PHE A 23 -10.67 2.13 1.85
C PHE A 23 -10.28 0.93 2.72
N GLU A 24 -11.26 0.06 2.97
CA GLU A 24 -11.09 -1.26 3.57
C GLU A 24 -11.93 -2.28 2.77
N TRP A 25 -11.78 -3.58 3.04
CA TRP A 25 -12.37 -4.63 2.22
C TRP A 25 -13.90 -4.65 2.22
N TYR A 26 -14.52 -4.38 3.37
CA TYR A 26 -15.97 -4.48 3.59
C TYR A 26 -16.72 -3.16 3.46
N ILE A 27 -16.15 -2.18 2.76
CA ILE A 27 -16.86 -0.93 2.42
C ILE A 27 -18.22 -1.28 1.79
N PRO A 28 -19.32 -0.56 2.16
CA PRO A 28 -20.66 -0.82 1.64
C PRO A 28 -20.74 -0.84 0.11
N GLU A 29 -21.53 -1.77 -0.43
CA GLU A 29 -21.77 -1.94 -1.87
C GLU A 29 -22.91 -1.02 -2.34
N ASP A 30 -22.83 0.26 -1.98
CA ASP A 30 -23.87 1.27 -2.20
C ASP A 30 -23.51 2.33 -3.25
N ALA A 31 -22.40 2.12 -3.96
CA ALA A 31 -21.84 3.07 -4.91
C ALA A 31 -21.67 4.50 -4.34
N GLY A 32 -21.42 4.60 -3.02
CA GLY A 32 -21.38 5.89 -2.31
C GLY A 32 -19.99 6.31 -1.82
N HIS A 33 -18.97 5.48 -2.07
CA HIS A 33 -17.65 5.73 -1.49
C HIS A 33 -16.99 7.01 -2.02
N TRP A 34 -17.12 7.30 -3.31
CA TRP A 34 -16.55 8.53 -3.88
C TRP A 34 -17.16 9.79 -3.27
N ARG A 35 -18.47 9.81 -3.00
CA ARG A 35 -19.13 10.92 -2.30
C ARG A 35 -18.63 11.05 -0.85
N ARG A 36 -18.42 9.93 -0.15
CA ARG A 36 -17.83 9.92 1.19
C ARG A 36 -16.38 10.42 1.18
N THR A 37 -15.60 10.03 0.18
CA THR A 37 -14.23 10.52 -0.05
C THR A 37 -14.19 12.03 -0.22
N ALA A 38 -15.03 12.57 -1.12
CA ALA A 38 -15.12 14.03 -1.31
C ALA A 38 -15.51 14.75 -0.01
N GLY A 39 -16.48 14.21 0.73
CA GLY A 39 -16.91 14.78 2.01
C GLY A 39 -15.86 14.74 3.13
N ALA A 40 -14.90 13.79 3.03
CA ALA A 40 -13.82 13.64 4.01
C ALA A 40 -12.59 14.51 3.73
N ALA A 41 -12.49 15.14 2.55
CA ALA A 41 -11.27 15.81 2.09
C ALA A 41 -10.76 16.88 3.08
N GLN A 42 -11.63 17.78 3.56
CA GLN A 42 -11.26 18.81 4.52
C GLN A 42 -10.76 18.21 5.86
N TYR A 43 -11.44 17.16 6.34
CA TYR A 43 -11.03 16.47 7.57
C TYR A 43 -9.65 15.82 7.43
N LEU A 44 -9.41 15.08 6.36
CA LEU A 44 -8.11 14.43 6.09
C LEU A 44 -6.98 15.46 5.99
N ALA A 45 -7.18 16.57 5.28
CA ALA A 45 -6.22 17.67 5.20
C ALA A 45 -5.93 18.26 6.58
N SER A 46 -6.96 18.42 7.44
CA SER A 46 -6.81 18.93 8.82
C SER A 46 -5.96 18.02 9.71
N LEU A 47 -5.86 16.73 9.37
CA LEU A 47 -5.00 15.76 10.05
C LEU A 47 -3.56 15.75 9.51
N GLY A 48 -3.28 16.47 8.41
CA GLY A 48 -1.96 16.50 7.77
C GLY A 48 -1.74 15.36 6.76
N ILE A 49 -2.80 14.73 6.26
CA ILE A 49 -2.70 13.79 5.13
C ILE A 49 -2.30 14.56 3.87
N THR A 50 -1.33 14.04 3.15
CA THR A 50 -0.79 14.64 1.91
C THR A 50 -1.04 13.79 0.68
N ASP A 51 -1.22 12.48 0.85
CA ASP A 51 -1.38 11.50 -0.23
C ASP A 51 -2.53 10.56 0.10
N VAL A 52 -3.44 10.36 -0.84
CA VAL A 52 -4.61 9.49 -0.66
C VAL A 52 -4.57 8.36 -1.66
N TRP A 53 -4.34 7.13 -1.19
CA TRP A 53 -4.45 5.93 -2.00
C TRP A 53 -5.91 5.49 -2.05
N LEU A 54 -6.50 5.61 -3.24
CA LEU A 54 -7.87 5.20 -3.54
C LEU A 54 -7.92 3.76 -4.05
N PRO A 55 -9.03 3.02 -3.80
CA PRO A 55 -9.19 1.66 -4.32
C PRO A 55 -9.22 1.62 -5.84
N PRO A 56 -9.06 0.40 -6.47
CA PRO A 56 -9.19 0.25 -7.92
C PRO A 56 -10.53 0.80 -8.40
N ALA A 57 -10.51 1.85 -9.25
CA ALA A 57 -11.72 2.58 -9.64
C ALA A 57 -12.44 1.98 -10.85
N TYR A 58 -11.82 1.01 -11.54
CA TYR A 58 -12.35 0.42 -12.77
C TYR A 58 -13.24 -0.80 -12.51
N LYS A 59 -14.01 -1.20 -13.54
CA LYS A 59 -15.01 -2.27 -13.46
C LYS A 59 -14.39 -3.63 -13.19
N GLY A 60 -14.82 -4.26 -12.10
CA GLY A 60 -14.52 -5.65 -11.79
C GLY A 60 -15.55 -6.64 -12.36
N GLN A 61 -15.21 -7.93 -12.32
CA GLN A 61 -16.04 -9.03 -12.85
C GLN A 61 -17.42 -9.14 -12.22
N SER A 62 -17.57 -8.71 -10.97
CA SER A 62 -18.82 -8.77 -10.20
C SER A 62 -19.56 -7.43 -10.14
N GLY A 63 -19.22 -6.46 -11.00
CA GLY A 63 -19.88 -5.17 -11.07
C GLY A 63 -19.80 -4.41 -9.75
N ILE A 64 -20.95 -4.02 -9.21
CA ILE A 64 -21.07 -3.26 -7.95
C ILE A 64 -20.58 -4.05 -6.71
N HIS A 65 -20.47 -5.36 -6.81
CA HIS A 65 -20.02 -6.23 -5.70
C HIS A 65 -18.50 -6.47 -5.71
N ASP A 66 -17.77 -5.95 -6.72
CA ASP A 66 -16.34 -6.19 -6.87
C ASP A 66 -15.54 -5.10 -6.14
N VAL A 67 -14.63 -5.52 -5.28
CA VAL A 67 -13.69 -4.60 -4.60
C VAL A 67 -12.62 -4.00 -5.53
N GLY A 68 -12.65 -4.38 -6.82
CA GLY A 68 -11.79 -3.83 -7.88
C GLY A 68 -10.61 -4.73 -8.27
N TYR A 69 -10.29 -5.75 -7.47
CA TYR A 69 -9.20 -6.68 -7.80
C TYR A 69 -9.61 -7.79 -8.77
N GLY A 70 -10.89 -8.01 -8.98
CA GLY A 70 -11.41 -8.88 -10.04
C GLY A 70 -11.48 -8.19 -11.41
N VAL A 71 -10.39 -7.65 -11.90
CA VAL A 71 -10.30 -6.70 -13.03
C VAL A 71 -10.96 -7.20 -14.31
N TYR A 72 -12.04 -6.55 -14.74
CA TYR A 72 -12.70 -6.80 -16.01
C TYR A 72 -12.30 -5.77 -17.07
N ASP A 73 -12.65 -4.50 -16.90
CA ASP A 73 -12.41 -3.44 -17.91
C ASP A 73 -11.72 -2.23 -17.27
N LEU A 74 -10.44 -2.04 -17.57
CA LEU A 74 -9.63 -0.93 -17.05
C LEU A 74 -10.12 0.46 -17.49
N TYR A 75 -10.85 0.54 -18.63
CA TYR A 75 -11.35 1.82 -19.15
C TYR A 75 -12.76 2.17 -18.66
N ASP A 76 -13.40 1.30 -17.86
CA ASP A 76 -14.72 1.57 -17.30
C ASP A 76 -14.61 1.98 -15.83
N LEU A 77 -14.58 3.26 -15.56
CA LEU A 77 -14.54 3.85 -14.21
C LEU A 77 -15.92 3.98 -13.54
N GLY A 78 -16.89 3.14 -13.93
CA GLY A 78 -18.28 3.26 -13.52
C GLY A 78 -19.09 4.15 -14.46
N GLU A 79 -18.86 4.04 -15.78
CA GLU A 79 -19.48 4.81 -16.84
C GLU A 79 -20.39 3.96 -17.73
N PHE A 80 -20.09 2.66 -17.87
CA PHE A 80 -20.79 1.77 -18.81
C PHE A 80 -21.61 0.70 -18.08
N ASP A 81 -22.76 0.35 -18.66
CA ASP A 81 -23.55 -0.81 -18.18
C ASP A 81 -22.84 -2.11 -18.56
N GLN A 82 -22.03 -2.59 -17.61
CA GLN A 82 -21.23 -3.80 -17.72
C GLN A 82 -21.27 -4.56 -16.40
N LYS A 83 -21.26 -5.91 -16.46
CA LYS A 83 -21.29 -6.77 -15.29
C LYS A 83 -22.45 -6.47 -14.32
N GLY A 84 -23.61 -6.08 -14.90
CA GLY A 84 -24.85 -5.87 -14.17
C GLY A 84 -24.96 -4.52 -13.44
N SER A 85 -24.06 -3.58 -13.68
CA SER A 85 -24.14 -2.24 -13.10
C SER A 85 -23.45 -1.18 -13.96
N ILE A 86 -23.92 0.07 -13.88
CA ILE A 86 -23.16 1.23 -14.38
C ILE A 86 -22.08 1.61 -13.36
N PRO A 87 -22.39 1.90 -12.08
CA PRO A 87 -21.35 2.23 -11.11
C PRO A 87 -20.47 1.01 -10.79
N THR A 88 -19.26 1.28 -10.32
CA THR A 88 -18.47 0.32 -9.54
C THR A 88 -18.98 0.25 -8.10
N LYS A 89 -18.42 -0.61 -7.26
CA LYS A 89 -18.69 -0.66 -5.80
C LYS A 89 -18.60 0.74 -5.17
N TYR A 90 -17.70 1.57 -5.69
CA TYR A 90 -17.33 2.84 -5.09
C TYR A 90 -18.12 4.04 -5.64
N GLY A 91 -18.71 3.93 -6.84
CA GLY A 91 -19.52 4.99 -7.46
C GLY A 91 -19.37 5.06 -8.96
N THR A 92 -19.88 6.13 -9.53
CA THR A 92 -19.76 6.46 -10.96
C THR A 92 -18.44 7.17 -11.26
N LYS A 93 -18.09 7.25 -12.56
CA LYS A 93 -16.91 8.00 -13.04
C LYS A 93 -16.97 9.47 -12.63
N ASP A 94 -18.11 10.12 -12.80
CA ASP A 94 -18.26 11.55 -12.46
C ASP A 94 -18.04 11.78 -10.95
N GLU A 95 -18.54 10.89 -10.09
CA GLU A 95 -18.32 10.96 -8.66
C GLU A 95 -16.85 10.69 -8.29
N TYR A 96 -16.17 9.78 -9.02
CA TYR A 96 -14.74 9.53 -8.85
C TYR A 96 -13.91 10.79 -9.16
N LEU A 97 -14.19 11.43 -10.30
CA LEU A 97 -13.49 12.66 -10.70
C LEU A 97 -13.77 13.80 -9.72
N ALA A 98 -15.02 13.95 -9.26
CA ALA A 98 -15.37 14.94 -8.23
C ALA A 98 -14.67 14.67 -6.89
N ALA A 99 -14.48 13.41 -6.50
CA ALA A 99 -13.74 13.08 -5.30
C ALA A 99 -12.25 13.47 -5.41
N ILE A 100 -11.64 13.23 -6.58
CA ILE A 100 -10.26 13.65 -6.86
C ILE A 100 -10.12 15.18 -6.82
N ASP A 101 -11.02 15.90 -7.51
CA ASP A 101 -11.00 17.37 -7.50
C ASP A 101 -11.13 17.91 -6.06
N ALA A 102 -12.00 17.33 -5.22
CA ALA A 102 -12.13 17.72 -3.80
C ALA A 102 -10.85 17.46 -2.99
N LEU A 103 -10.15 16.35 -3.23
CA LEU A 103 -8.86 16.08 -2.58
C LEU A 103 -7.79 17.08 -3.02
N HIS A 104 -7.71 17.40 -4.32
CA HIS A 104 -6.79 18.40 -4.88
C HIS A 104 -7.07 19.82 -4.35
N GLU A 105 -8.34 20.23 -4.22
CA GLU A 105 -8.73 21.52 -3.63
C GLU A 105 -8.22 21.69 -2.19
N HIS A 106 -8.00 20.58 -1.48
CA HIS A 106 -7.42 20.59 -0.13
C HIS A 106 -5.92 20.27 -0.11
N GLY A 107 -5.24 20.31 -1.27
CA GLY A 107 -3.78 20.16 -1.40
C GLY A 107 -3.26 18.73 -1.25
N MET A 108 -4.12 17.72 -1.32
CA MET A 108 -3.72 16.32 -1.27
C MET A 108 -3.50 15.75 -2.67
N ARG A 109 -2.55 14.82 -2.79
CA ARG A 109 -2.25 14.08 -4.01
C ARG A 109 -3.04 12.77 -4.04
N VAL A 110 -3.42 12.33 -5.22
CA VAL A 110 -4.20 11.10 -5.43
C VAL A 110 -3.32 10.00 -6.01
N ILE A 111 -3.27 8.88 -5.30
CA ILE A 111 -2.55 7.66 -5.67
C ILE A 111 -3.58 6.61 -6.08
N ALA A 112 -3.60 6.24 -7.36
CA ALA A 112 -4.53 5.23 -7.87
C ALA A 112 -4.00 3.82 -7.67
N ASP A 113 -4.87 2.89 -7.30
CA ASP A 113 -4.56 1.46 -7.28
C ASP A 113 -4.54 0.90 -8.71
N VAL A 114 -3.47 0.21 -9.08
CA VAL A 114 -3.21 -0.29 -10.44
C VAL A 114 -2.98 -1.79 -10.43
N VAL A 115 -3.98 -2.55 -10.88
CA VAL A 115 -3.98 -4.01 -10.93
C VAL A 115 -3.78 -4.48 -12.39
N LEU A 116 -2.56 -4.86 -12.74
CA LEU A 116 -2.19 -5.27 -14.09
C LEU A 116 -2.00 -6.77 -14.26
N ASN A 117 -1.72 -7.49 -13.17
CA ASN A 117 -1.29 -8.88 -13.20
C ASN A 117 -2.25 -9.82 -13.94
N HIS A 118 -3.55 -9.61 -13.82
CA HIS A 118 -4.57 -10.53 -14.33
C HIS A 118 -5.81 -9.81 -14.84
N ARG A 119 -6.68 -10.58 -15.54
CA ARG A 119 -8.04 -10.19 -15.94
C ARG A 119 -9.04 -11.25 -15.50
N MET A 120 -10.25 -10.84 -15.14
CA MET A 120 -11.32 -11.74 -14.68
C MET A 120 -12.65 -11.37 -15.36
N GLY A 121 -13.58 -12.33 -15.39
CA GLY A 121 -14.93 -12.07 -15.91
C GLY A 121 -15.03 -11.91 -17.44
N ALA A 122 -14.20 -12.61 -18.23
CA ALA A 122 -14.27 -12.57 -19.68
C ALA A 122 -15.70 -12.82 -20.23
N ASP A 123 -16.03 -12.23 -21.40
CA ASP A 123 -17.36 -12.31 -22.01
C ASP A 123 -17.60 -13.64 -22.72
N GLU A 124 -16.52 -14.26 -23.27
CA GLU A 124 -16.60 -15.53 -23.98
C GLU A 124 -15.41 -16.44 -23.66
N ARG A 125 -15.61 -17.70 -23.95
CA ARG A 125 -14.63 -18.77 -23.79
C ARG A 125 -13.91 -19.05 -25.10
N GLU A 126 -12.67 -19.50 -24.96
CA GLU A 126 -11.87 -20.04 -26.08
C GLU A 126 -11.48 -21.48 -25.79
N GLN A 127 -11.40 -22.30 -26.85
CA GLN A 127 -10.83 -23.63 -26.74
C GLN A 127 -9.31 -23.53 -26.93
N VAL A 128 -8.55 -23.92 -25.90
CA VAL A 128 -7.09 -23.74 -25.86
C VAL A 128 -6.38 -25.06 -25.45
N GLN A 129 -5.13 -25.19 -25.89
CA GLN A 129 -4.23 -26.24 -25.39
C GLN A 129 -3.39 -25.71 -24.25
N VAL A 130 -3.29 -26.50 -23.18
CA VAL A 130 -2.58 -26.14 -21.95
C VAL A 130 -1.73 -27.26 -21.41
N ASN A 131 -0.77 -26.94 -20.57
CA ASN A 131 -0.16 -27.84 -19.61
C ASN A 131 -0.68 -27.52 -18.22
N LYS A 132 -1.05 -28.56 -17.44
CA LYS A 132 -1.49 -28.41 -16.05
C LYS A 132 -0.29 -28.49 -15.12
N TYR A 133 -0.22 -27.60 -14.17
CA TYR A 133 0.81 -27.53 -13.13
C TYR A 133 0.22 -27.75 -11.74
N ALA A 134 1.07 -28.09 -10.77
CA ALA A 134 0.69 -28.12 -9.36
C ALA A 134 0.52 -26.68 -8.80
N ASN A 135 -0.37 -26.51 -7.83
CA ASN A 135 -0.60 -25.17 -7.25
C ASN A 135 0.64 -24.61 -6.53
N HIS A 136 1.45 -25.47 -5.94
CA HIS A 136 2.64 -25.09 -5.15
C HIS A 136 3.97 -25.46 -5.82
N ASP A 137 3.94 -25.82 -7.12
CA ASP A 137 5.13 -26.12 -7.93
C ASP A 137 4.86 -25.75 -9.38
N ARG A 138 5.46 -24.68 -9.85
CA ARG A 138 5.34 -24.18 -11.21
C ARG A 138 6.36 -24.80 -12.17
N LEU A 139 7.28 -25.63 -11.68
CA LEU A 139 8.30 -26.30 -12.48
C LEU A 139 7.83 -27.68 -12.96
N THR A 140 7.01 -28.38 -12.17
CA THR A 140 6.53 -29.73 -12.49
C THR A 140 5.22 -29.70 -13.28
N THR A 141 5.27 -30.19 -14.52
CA THR A 141 4.07 -30.37 -15.34
C THR A 141 3.37 -31.68 -14.98
N LEU A 142 2.13 -31.60 -14.51
CA LEU A 142 1.28 -32.73 -14.13
C LEU A 142 0.64 -33.39 -15.36
N VAL A 143 0.14 -32.59 -16.31
CA VAL A 143 -0.49 -33.05 -17.54
C VAL A 143 -0.07 -32.17 -18.71
N LYS A 144 0.40 -32.77 -19.79
CA LYS A 144 0.81 -32.07 -21.02
C LYS A 144 -0.29 -32.09 -22.08
N GLY A 145 -0.46 -31.01 -22.82
CA GLY A 145 -1.26 -30.95 -24.04
C GLY A 145 -2.76 -31.14 -23.83
N LYS A 146 -3.29 -30.88 -22.62
CA LYS A 146 -4.74 -30.93 -22.34
C LYS A 146 -5.46 -29.85 -23.12
N ARG A 147 -6.66 -30.15 -23.66
CA ARG A 147 -7.57 -29.15 -24.21
C ARG A 147 -8.57 -28.76 -23.15
N ILE A 148 -8.68 -27.44 -22.88
CA ILE A 148 -9.64 -26.86 -21.96
C ILE A 148 -10.49 -25.80 -22.66
N ARG A 149 -11.55 -25.37 -21.99
CA ARG A 149 -12.35 -24.22 -22.36
C ARG A 149 -12.13 -23.12 -21.33
N ALA A 150 -11.42 -22.04 -21.73
CA ALA A 150 -10.98 -20.97 -20.86
C ALA A 150 -11.70 -19.65 -21.13
N TRP A 151 -12.02 -18.91 -20.09
CA TRP A 151 -12.61 -17.56 -20.13
C TRP A 151 -11.51 -16.54 -20.44
N THR A 152 -11.35 -16.17 -21.71
CA THR A 152 -10.22 -15.34 -22.18
C THR A 152 -10.58 -14.29 -23.23
N LYS A 153 -11.84 -14.29 -23.74
CA LYS A 153 -12.26 -13.23 -24.66
C LYS A 153 -12.99 -12.13 -23.92
N PHE A 154 -12.41 -10.94 -23.93
CA PHE A 154 -13.00 -9.73 -23.38
C PHE A 154 -13.41 -8.84 -24.54
N LYS A 155 -14.69 -8.57 -24.67
CA LYS A 155 -15.29 -7.79 -25.74
C LYS A 155 -15.74 -6.41 -25.30
N PHE A 156 -16.05 -6.26 -24.00
CA PHE A 156 -16.52 -5.02 -23.39
C PHE A 156 -17.76 -4.44 -24.13
N PRO A 157 -18.88 -5.19 -24.20
CA PRO A 157 -20.01 -4.82 -25.02
C PRO A 157 -20.66 -3.49 -24.59
N GLY A 158 -20.69 -3.17 -23.31
CA GLY A 158 -21.24 -1.90 -22.82
C GLY A 158 -20.39 -0.69 -23.19
N ARG A 159 -19.06 -0.86 -23.25
CA ARG A 159 -18.14 0.21 -23.66
C ARG A 159 -18.05 0.38 -25.18
N ASP A 160 -18.24 -0.68 -25.94
CA ASP A 160 -18.33 -0.71 -27.40
C ASP A 160 -17.21 0.06 -28.14
N GLY A 161 -15.96 -0.18 -27.73
CA GLY A 161 -14.78 0.43 -28.37
C GLY A 161 -14.42 1.84 -27.87
N ARG A 162 -15.25 2.48 -27.05
CA ARG A 162 -14.92 3.79 -26.49
C ARG A 162 -13.61 3.73 -25.68
N TYR A 163 -12.72 4.66 -25.89
CA TYR A 163 -11.37 4.81 -25.32
C TYR A 163 -10.33 3.83 -25.87
N SER A 164 -10.68 2.58 -26.23
CA SER A 164 -9.79 1.58 -26.82
C SER A 164 -10.57 0.51 -27.58
N ASP A 165 -10.10 0.16 -28.76
CA ASP A 165 -10.61 -0.96 -29.57
C ASP A 165 -9.93 -2.28 -29.24
N PHE A 166 -8.98 -2.29 -28.30
CA PHE A 166 -8.26 -3.50 -27.91
C PHE A 166 -9.21 -4.55 -27.31
N ARG A 167 -9.04 -5.78 -27.75
CA ARG A 167 -9.83 -6.94 -27.28
C ARG A 167 -8.90 -8.03 -26.79
N TRP A 168 -9.02 -8.36 -25.51
CA TRP A 168 -8.23 -9.44 -24.94
C TRP A 168 -8.66 -10.79 -25.48
N LYS A 169 -7.70 -11.67 -25.72
CA LYS A 169 -7.88 -13.06 -26.20
C LYS A 169 -6.83 -13.94 -25.53
N SER A 170 -6.99 -15.27 -25.61
CA SER A 170 -6.05 -16.24 -25.04
C SER A 170 -4.58 -16.01 -25.39
N ARG A 171 -4.31 -15.41 -26.58
CA ARG A 171 -2.94 -15.06 -26.98
C ARG A 171 -2.27 -13.98 -26.10
N HIS A 172 -3.04 -13.18 -25.38
CA HIS A 172 -2.54 -12.11 -24.52
C HIS A 172 -2.28 -12.56 -23.07
N PHE A 173 -2.50 -13.85 -22.80
CA PHE A 173 -2.34 -14.43 -21.46
C PHE A 173 -1.30 -15.54 -21.44
N THR A 174 -0.72 -15.77 -20.25
CA THR A 174 0.25 -16.85 -19.99
C THR A 174 -0.47 -18.11 -19.49
N ALA A 175 -1.43 -17.95 -18.59
CA ALA A 175 -2.13 -19.04 -17.92
C ALA A 175 -3.54 -18.64 -17.47
N VAL A 176 -4.30 -19.64 -17.02
CA VAL A 176 -5.62 -19.47 -16.36
C VAL A 176 -5.78 -20.51 -15.27
N ASP A 177 -6.78 -20.32 -14.38
CA ASP A 177 -7.04 -21.19 -13.22
C ASP A 177 -8.26 -22.11 -13.36
N TYR A 178 -9.01 -22.06 -14.47
CA TYR A 178 -10.28 -22.76 -14.58
C TYR A 178 -10.51 -23.38 -15.96
N ASP A 179 -10.95 -24.65 -15.98
CA ASP A 179 -11.44 -25.34 -17.18
C ASP A 179 -12.97 -25.40 -17.15
N ASP A 180 -13.64 -24.52 -17.88
CA ASP A 180 -15.10 -24.45 -17.96
C ASP A 180 -15.75 -25.73 -18.54
N LYS A 181 -14.99 -26.55 -19.26
CA LYS A 181 -15.50 -27.83 -19.79
C LYS A 181 -15.70 -28.89 -18.68
N THR A 182 -14.81 -28.91 -17.70
CA THR A 182 -14.79 -29.91 -16.64
C THR A 182 -15.17 -29.38 -15.26
N GLY A 183 -15.23 -28.06 -15.09
CA GLY A 183 -15.46 -27.41 -13.80
C GLY A 183 -14.27 -27.50 -12.84
N ILE A 184 -13.07 -27.86 -13.33
CA ILE A 184 -11.90 -28.09 -12.48
C ILE A 184 -11.00 -26.86 -12.45
N SER A 185 -10.71 -26.38 -11.24
CA SER A 185 -9.71 -25.36 -10.97
C SER A 185 -8.31 -25.98 -10.83
N ALA A 186 -7.33 -25.40 -11.51
CA ALA A 186 -5.92 -25.73 -11.41
C ALA A 186 -5.12 -24.71 -12.24
N VAL A 187 -3.81 -24.67 -12.08
CA VAL A 187 -2.95 -23.81 -12.90
C VAL A 187 -2.76 -24.42 -14.29
N TYR A 188 -3.30 -23.76 -15.30
CA TYR A 188 -3.27 -24.17 -16.71
C TYR A 188 -2.46 -23.16 -17.55
N LYS A 189 -1.18 -23.47 -17.80
CA LYS A 189 -0.34 -22.64 -18.67
C LYS A 189 -0.61 -22.96 -20.14
N PHE A 190 -0.83 -21.96 -20.97
CA PHE A 190 -1.08 -22.12 -22.39
C PHE A 190 0.12 -22.76 -23.11
N LYS A 191 -0.17 -23.65 -24.02
CA LYS A 191 0.87 -24.34 -24.84
C LYS A 191 1.66 -23.28 -25.61
N GLY A 192 2.99 -23.38 -25.54
CA GLY A 192 3.89 -22.43 -26.20
C GLY A 192 4.20 -21.17 -25.39
N ARG A 193 3.54 -20.95 -24.24
CA ARG A 193 3.89 -19.88 -23.32
C ARG A 193 5.00 -20.31 -22.37
N GLN A 194 5.79 -19.33 -21.94
CA GLN A 194 6.79 -19.51 -20.89
C GLN A 194 6.31 -18.72 -19.66
N TRP A 195 6.62 -19.21 -18.47
CA TRP A 195 6.50 -18.40 -17.27
C TRP A 195 7.40 -17.17 -17.39
N ALA A 196 6.93 -16.02 -16.95
CA ALA A 196 7.77 -14.83 -16.91
C ALA A 196 9.03 -15.13 -16.08
N GLN A 197 10.15 -14.65 -16.60
CA GLN A 197 11.40 -14.67 -15.86
C GLN A 197 11.49 -13.40 -15.02
N LYS A 198 12.37 -13.40 -14.01
CA LYS A 198 12.58 -12.22 -13.15
C LYS A 198 11.34 -11.88 -12.31
N VAL A 199 10.66 -12.88 -11.80
CA VAL A 199 9.61 -12.86 -10.78
C VAL A 199 10.10 -13.51 -9.50
N ASP A 200 9.30 -13.48 -8.43
CA ASP A 200 9.62 -14.19 -7.18
C ASP A 200 9.75 -15.71 -7.45
N LYS A 201 10.63 -16.36 -6.69
CA LYS A 201 10.95 -17.78 -6.85
C LYS A 201 10.11 -18.72 -5.96
N GLU A 202 9.18 -18.17 -5.20
CA GLU A 202 8.21 -18.99 -4.48
C GLU A 202 7.51 -19.95 -5.43
N HIS A 203 7.23 -21.15 -5.00
CA HIS A 203 6.72 -22.24 -5.87
C HIS A 203 7.62 -22.59 -7.09
N GLY A 204 8.90 -22.22 -7.07
CA GLY A 204 9.84 -22.36 -8.17
C GLY A 204 9.77 -21.24 -9.21
N ASN A 205 8.61 -20.64 -9.41
CA ASN A 205 8.35 -19.43 -10.21
C ASN A 205 6.94 -18.92 -9.88
N TYR A 206 6.82 -17.68 -9.44
CA TYR A 206 5.53 -17.15 -9.00
C TYR A 206 4.94 -16.10 -9.96
N ASP A 207 5.07 -16.35 -11.28
CA ASP A 207 4.40 -15.55 -12.32
C ASP A 207 2.87 -15.61 -12.15
N TYR A 208 2.32 -16.82 -12.11
CA TYR A 208 0.88 -17.02 -11.99
C TYR A 208 0.35 -16.76 -10.56
N LEU A 209 -0.56 -15.80 -10.42
CA LEU A 209 -1.31 -15.54 -9.18
C LEU A 209 -2.76 -16.05 -9.27
N MET A 210 -3.56 -15.51 -10.19
CA MET A 210 -4.99 -15.82 -10.34
C MET A 210 -5.54 -15.40 -11.71
N GLY A 211 -6.78 -15.84 -12.02
CA GLY A 211 -7.54 -15.41 -13.19
C GLY A 211 -6.85 -15.72 -14.53
N ALA A 212 -7.04 -14.83 -15.50
CA ALA A 212 -6.30 -14.87 -16.77
C ALA A 212 -5.04 -14.00 -16.63
N ASP A 213 -3.91 -14.67 -16.45
CA ASP A 213 -2.59 -14.09 -16.20
C ASP A 213 -2.06 -13.35 -17.42
N VAL A 214 -1.72 -12.08 -17.27
CA VAL A 214 -1.35 -11.18 -18.37
C VAL A 214 0.06 -11.49 -18.87
N ASN A 215 0.20 -11.69 -20.19
CA ASN A 215 1.50 -11.94 -20.83
C ASN A 215 2.25 -10.63 -21.12
N PHE A 216 3.03 -10.15 -20.17
CA PHE A 216 3.84 -8.92 -20.32
C PHE A 216 4.99 -9.03 -21.35
N ALA A 217 5.26 -10.20 -21.90
CA ALA A 217 6.20 -10.35 -23.01
C ALA A 217 5.58 -10.00 -24.38
N ASP A 218 4.24 -9.91 -24.47
CA ASP A 218 3.53 -9.54 -25.69
C ASP A 218 3.60 -8.02 -25.93
N PRO A 219 4.16 -7.57 -27.08
CA PRO A 219 4.26 -6.13 -27.36
C PRO A 219 2.90 -5.41 -27.48
N GLU A 220 1.86 -6.10 -27.98
CA GLU A 220 0.50 -5.52 -28.07
C GLU A 220 -0.05 -5.25 -26.68
N VAL A 221 0.14 -6.18 -25.74
CA VAL A 221 -0.26 -6.02 -24.34
C VAL A 221 0.47 -4.84 -23.68
N ARG A 222 1.79 -4.78 -23.86
CA ARG A 222 2.60 -3.68 -23.30
C ARG A 222 2.16 -2.33 -23.81
N GLN A 223 1.90 -2.21 -25.12
CA GLN A 223 1.43 -0.97 -25.71
C GLN A 223 0.04 -0.58 -25.20
N GLU A 224 -0.87 -1.55 -25.09
CA GLU A 224 -2.21 -1.30 -24.56
C GLU A 224 -2.19 -0.82 -23.11
N LEU A 225 -1.35 -1.45 -22.25
CA LEU A 225 -1.20 -1.02 -20.87
C LEU A 225 -0.57 0.38 -20.73
N LEU A 226 0.31 0.76 -21.66
CA LEU A 226 0.85 2.12 -21.70
C LEU A 226 -0.22 3.13 -22.16
N ASN A 227 -0.99 2.80 -23.20
CA ASN A 227 -2.09 3.63 -23.69
C ASN A 227 -3.15 3.84 -22.60
N TRP A 228 -3.51 2.76 -21.88
CA TRP A 228 -4.41 2.84 -20.75
C TRP A 228 -3.87 3.72 -19.63
N GLY A 229 -2.61 3.52 -19.22
CA GLY A 229 -1.99 4.33 -18.16
C GLY A 229 -2.03 5.81 -18.50
N LYS A 230 -1.67 6.18 -19.74
CA LYS A 230 -1.77 7.56 -20.22
C LYS A 230 -3.20 8.10 -20.14
N TRP A 231 -4.17 7.37 -20.68
CA TRP A 231 -5.58 7.74 -20.60
C TRP A 231 -6.07 7.92 -19.15
N TYR A 232 -5.63 7.03 -18.23
CA TYR A 232 -6.05 7.08 -16.84
C TYR A 232 -5.50 8.32 -16.12
N PHE A 233 -4.22 8.63 -16.31
CA PHE A 233 -3.62 9.85 -15.77
C PHE A 233 -4.28 11.13 -16.32
N GLU A 234 -4.49 11.20 -17.64
CA GLU A 234 -5.14 12.36 -18.28
C GLU A 234 -6.60 12.53 -17.83
N THR A 235 -7.33 11.41 -17.68
CA THR A 235 -8.74 11.43 -17.28
C THR A 235 -8.93 11.79 -15.81
N ALA A 236 -8.15 11.18 -14.93
CA ALA A 236 -8.32 11.28 -13.48
C ALA A 236 -7.34 12.25 -12.82
N LYS A 237 -6.42 12.89 -13.58
CA LYS A 237 -5.41 13.83 -13.04
C LYS A 237 -4.63 13.25 -11.86
N LEU A 238 -4.13 12.03 -12.01
CA LEU A 238 -3.47 11.28 -10.95
C LEU A 238 -2.09 11.87 -10.60
N ASP A 239 -1.68 11.72 -9.33
CA ASP A 239 -0.37 12.16 -8.82
C ASP A 239 0.55 10.98 -8.51
N GLY A 240 0.05 9.77 -8.60
CA GLY A 240 0.83 8.57 -8.38
C GLY A 240 0.04 7.29 -8.54
N VAL A 241 0.74 6.17 -8.34
CA VAL A 241 0.18 4.82 -8.44
C VAL A 241 0.64 3.91 -7.31
N ARG A 242 -0.26 3.07 -6.83
CA ARG A 242 0.06 1.86 -6.09
C ARG A 242 -0.03 0.70 -7.07
N LEU A 243 1.04 -0.06 -7.21
CA LEU A 243 1.16 -1.19 -8.12
C LEU A 243 0.90 -2.49 -7.36
N ASP A 244 -0.21 -3.14 -7.70
CA ASP A 244 -0.66 -4.39 -7.11
C ASP A 244 0.24 -5.55 -7.51
N ALA A 245 0.49 -6.48 -6.57
CA ALA A 245 1.05 -7.81 -6.80
C ALA A 245 2.35 -7.82 -7.64
N VAL A 246 3.25 -6.85 -7.43
CA VAL A 246 4.44 -6.67 -8.28
C VAL A 246 5.40 -7.85 -8.26
N LYS A 247 5.38 -8.71 -7.22
CA LYS A 247 6.24 -9.90 -7.14
C LYS A 247 5.91 -10.96 -8.19
N HIS A 248 4.70 -10.91 -8.77
CA HIS A 248 4.22 -11.82 -9.80
C HIS A 248 4.48 -11.32 -11.22
N ILE A 249 4.91 -10.07 -11.37
CA ILE A 249 5.21 -9.44 -12.66
C ILE A 249 6.73 -9.32 -12.81
N SER A 250 7.25 -9.63 -13.99
CA SER A 250 8.68 -9.47 -14.25
C SER A 250 9.18 -8.08 -13.84
N TYR A 251 10.19 -8.01 -12.97
CA TYR A 251 10.76 -6.75 -12.51
C TYR A 251 11.39 -5.90 -13.65
N ALA A 252 11.50 -6.43 -14.85
CA ALA A 252 11.90 -5.65 -16.03
C ALA A 252 10.74 -4.85 -16.67
N PHE A 253 9.47 -5.16 -16.30
CA PHE A 253 8.31 -4.48 -16.87
C PHE A 253 8.12 -3.08 -16.29
N PHE A 254 8.08 -2.95 -14.97
CA PHE A 254 7.74 -1.67 -14.33
C PHE A 254 8.73 -0.53 -14.58
N PRO A 255 10.07 -0.72 -14.57
CA PRO A 255 10.99 0.36 -14.94
C PRO A 255 10.73 0.91 -16.34
N TRP A 256 10.45 0.02 -17.31
CA TRP A 256 10.07 0.43 -18.65
C TRP A 256 8.71 1.15 -18.67
N TRP A 257 7.69 0.59 -18.02
CA TRP A 257 6.33 1.13 -18.04
C TRP A 257 6.25 2.48 -17.33
N LEU A 258 6.82 2.59 -16.13
CA LEU A 258 6.84 3.83 -15.35
C LEU A 258 7.61 4.94 -16.08
N LYS A 259 8.78 4.63 -16.67
CA LYS A 259 9.55 5.61 -17.44
C LYS A 259 8.72 6.10 -18.63
N ALA A 260 8.20 5.21 -19.46
CA ALA A 260 7.44 5.57 -20.64
C ALA A 260 6.16 6.34 -20.28
N LEU A 261 5.48 5.98 -19.17
CA LEU A 261 4.28 6.68 -18.73
C LEU A 261 4.61 8.07 -18.19
N ARG A 262 5.64 8.23 -17.34
CA ARG A 262 6.12 9.54 -16.84
C ARG A 262 6.47 10.49 -18.00
N GLU A 263 7.16 9.98 -19.02
CA GLU A 263 7.46 10.73 -20.24
C GLU A 263 6.17 11.11 -21.01
N ALA A 264 5.24 10.17 -21.17
CA ALA A 264 4.00 10.38 -21.93
C ALA A 264 3.05 11.41 -21.29
N VAL A 265 2.99 11.47 -19.94
CA VAL A 265 2.15 12.43 -19.19
C VAL A 265 2.94 13.68 -18.77
N ASN A 266 4.24 13.75 -19.06
CA ASN A 266 5.15 14.82 -18.67
C ASN A 266 5.11 15.13 -17.16
N GLN A 267 5.13 14.08 -16.33
CA GLN A 267 5.03 14.19 -14.87
C GLN A 267 5.89 13.12 -14.20
N ASP A 268 6.74 13.51 -13.25
CA ASP A 268 7.47 12.59 -12.37
C ASP A 268 6.60 12.22 -11.17
N PHE A 269 5.64 11.35 -11.38
CA PHE A 269 4.69 10.93 -10.37
C PHE A 269 5.26 9.85 -9.44
N PHE A 270 4.70 9.79 -8.22
CA PHE A 270 5.03 8.81 -7.20
C PHE A 270 4.53 7.41 -7.59
N ALA A 271 5.33 6.38 -7.29
CA ALA A 271 4.93 4.99 -7.45
C ALA A 271 5.35 4.18 -6.23
N VAL A 272 4.45 3.32 -5.74
CA VAL A 272 4.72 2.33 -4.69
C VAL A 272 4.24 0.96 -5.13
N GLY A 273 5.07 -0.06 -4.97
CA GLY A 273 4.76 -1.44 -5.30
C GLY A 273 4.42 -2.29 -4.08
N GLU A 274 3.47 -3.19 -4.25
CA GLU A 274 3.18 -4.23 -3.27
C GLU A 274 3.98 -5.50 -3.61
N TYR A 275 5.08 -5.69 -2.91
CA TYR A 275 5.84 -6.95 -2.94
C TYR A 275 5.58 -7.70 -1.63
N TRP A 276 4.54 -8.54 -1.59
CA TRP A 276 4.11 -9.20 -0.37
C TRP A 276 5.04 -10.36 0.01
N LYS A 277 6.03 -10.06 0.82
CA LYS A 277 6.98 -11.04 1.38
C LYS A 277 7.63 -10.48 2.63
N ASN A 278 7.62 -11.26 3.71
CA ASN A 278 8.36 -10.93 4.93
C ASN A 278 9.83 -11.38 4.78
N ASP A 279 10.58 -10.65 3.98
CA ASP A 279 11.98 -10.91 3.65
C ASP A 279 12.61 -9.60 3.14
N VAL A 280 13.30 -8.87 4.01
CA VAL A 280 13.88 -7.56 3.68
C VAL A 280 14.89 -7.63 2.54
N GLN A 281 15.65 -8.74 2.44
CA GLN A 281 16.60 -8.93 1.33
C GLN A 281 15.85 -9.04 -0.02
N ALA A 282 14.72 -9.74 -0.05
CA ALA A 282 13.92 -9.83 -1.28
C ALA A 282 13.32 -8.47 -1.68
N LEU A 283 12.87 -7.67 -0.71
CA LEU A 283 12.40 -6.30 -0.96
C LEU A 283 13.52 -5.40 -1.48
N HIS A 284 14.69 -5.42 -0.83
CA HIS A 284 15.86 -4.68 -1.27
C HIS A 284 16.31 -5.10 -2.69
N ASP A 285 16.44 -6.42 -2.94
CA ASP A 285 16.82 -6.94 -4.25
C ASP A 285 15.83 -6.49 -5.36
N TYR A 286 14.53 -6.43 -5.03
CA TYR A 286 13.52 -5.94 -5.98
C TYR A 286 13.72 -4.46 -6.27
N LEU A 287 13.97 -3.61 -5.27
CA LEU A 287 14.28 -2.19 -5.47
C LEU A 287 15.52 -2.01 -6.35
N MET A 288 16.58 -2.76 -6.09
CA MET A 288 17.79 -2.71 -6.92
C MET A 288 17.53 -3.15 -8.35
N ASN A 289 16.79 -4.26 -8.55
CA ASN A 289 16.43 -4.76 -9.88
C ASN A 289 15.49 -3.83 -10.65
N THR A 290 14.70 -3.03 -9.97
CA THR A 290 13.84 -1.99 -10.56
C THR A 290 14.49 -0.62 -10.60
N MET A 291 15.79 -0.53 -10.23
CA MET A 291 16.60 0.71 -10.26
C MET A 291 15.98 1.86 -9.43
N GLY A 292 15.30 1.53 -8.32
CA GLY A 292 14.65 2.54 -7.46
C GLY A 292 13.53 3.34 -8.15
N THR A 293 12.96 2.82 -9.24
CA THR A 293 11.89 3.55 -9.98
C THR A 293 10.57 3.65 -9.24
N MET A 294 10.44 2.91 -8.13
CA MET A 294 9.30 2.93 -7.21
C MET A 294 9.77 2.73 -5.77
N SER A 295 8.93 3.08 -4.80
CA SER A 295 9.02 2.64 -3.41
C SER A 295 8.33 1.29 -3.22
N LEU A 296 8.49 0.64 -2.08
CA LEU A 296 7.75 -0.57 -1.71
C LEU A 296 7.09 -0.41 -0.34
N PHE A 297 5.97 -1.09 -0.13
CA PHE A 297 5.41 -1.28 1.21
C PHE A 297 6.34 -2.15 2.06
N ASP A 298 6.58 -1.71 3.30
CA ASP A 298 7.46 -2.40 4.25
C ASP A 298 6.73 -3.55 4.95
N VAL A 299 6.56 -4.66 4.24
CA VAL A 299 5.90 -5.88 4.75
C VAL A 299 6.68 -6.48 5.92
N SER A 300 8.01 -6.33 5.93
CA SER A 300 8.85 -6.84 7.02
C SER A 300 8.58 -6.08 8.33
N LEU A 301 8.43 -4.75 8.28
CA LEU A 301 8.08 -3.95 9.46
C LEU A 301 6.67 -4.28 9.98
N HIS A 302 5.68 -4.44 9.07
CA HIS A 302 4.34 -4.89 9.44
C HIS A 302 4.38 -6.22 10.20
N ALA A 303 5.12 -7.21 9.70
CA ALA A 303 5.27 -8.52 10.35
C ALA A 303 5.90 -8.39 11.76
N ARG A 304 6.86 -7.48 11.94
CA ARG A 304 7.44 -7.20 13.25
C ARG A 304 6.45 -6.53 14.20
N PHE A 305 5.60 -5.64 13.72
CA PHE A 305 4.52 -5.05 14.53
C PHE A 305 3.53 -6.12 15.02
N GLN A 306 3.12 -7.02 14.12
CA GLN A 306 2.27 -8.15 14.50
C GLN A 306 2.96 -9.02 15.55
N GLN A 307 4.20 -9.41 15.32
CA GLN A 307 4.99 -10.21 16.25
C GLN A 307 5.10 -9.54 17.63
N ALA A 308 5.50 -8.26 17.67
CA ALA A 308 5.63 -7.49 18.91
C ALA A 308 4.29 -7.40 19.67
N GLY A 309 3.18 -7.20 18.93
CA GLY A 309 1.86 -7.19 19.52
C GLY A 309 1.42 -8.53 20.12
N LEU A 310 1.80 -9.65 19.49
CA LEU A 310 1.49 -11.01 19.98
C LEU A 310 2.39 -11.44 21.15
N GLU A 311 3.67 -11.12 21.11
CA GLU A 311 4.64 -11.49 22.15
C GLU A 311 4.56 -10.59 23.38
N GLY A 312 4.04 -9.37 23.23
CA GLY A 312 3.93 -8.43 24.36
C GLY A 312 5.27 -8.14 25.03
N ALA A 313 5.32 -8.24 26.36
CA ALA A 313 6.51 -7.92 27.15
C ALA A 313 7.73 -8.81 26.89
N THR A 314 7.60 -9.93 26.18
CA THR A 314 8.72 -10.80 25.82
C THR A 314 9.44 -10.36 24.54
N PHE A 315 8.82 -9.50 23.72
CA PHE A 315 9.45 -8.93 22.55
C PHE A 315 10.46 -7.84 22.94
N ASP A 316 11.64 -7.88 22.35
CA ASP A 316 12.68 -6.86 22.58
C ASP A 316 12.45 -5.64 21.67
N LEU A 317 11.87 -4.56 22.22
CA LEU A 317 11.57 -3.33 21.47
C LEU A 317 12.81 -2.69 20.83
N ARG A 318 14.02 -2.94 21.32
CA ARG A 318 15.25 -2.40 20.73
C ARG A 318 15.43 -2.85 19.27
N THR A 319 14.86 -4.00 18.95
CA THR A 319 14.97 -4.64 17.63
C THR A 319 13.76 -4.38 16.72
N ILE A 320 12.83 -3.52 17.11
CA ILE A 320 11.55 -3.34 16.39
C ILE A 320 11.71 -2.91 14.93
N LEU A 321 12.80 -2.25 14.60
CA LEU A 321 13.12 -1.81 13.23
C LEU A 321 14.12 -2.73 12.51
N ASP A 322 14.70 -3.74 13.20
CA ASP A 322 15.67 -4.63 12.59
C ASP A 322 15.03 -5.42 11.44
N ASP A 323 15.81 -5.70 10.39
CA ASP A 323 15.37 -6.45 9.20
C ASP A 323 14.08 -5.90 8.56
N SER A 324 13.85 -4.59 8.66
CA SER A 324 12.79 -3.87 7.98
C SER A 324 13.31 -3.11 6.76
N LEU A 325 12.43 -2.85 5.79
CA LEU A 325 12.82 -2.07 4.61
C LEU A 325 13.18 -0.64 4.99
N VAL A 326 12.46 -0.05 5.95
CA VAL A 326 12.73 1.31 6.41
C VAL A 326 14.11 1.46 7.06
N SER A 327 14.66 0.40 7.67
CA SER A 327 16.02 0.43 8.21
C SER A 327 17.10 0.27 7.12
N TRP A 328 16.79 -0.37 5.99
CA TRP A 328 17.72 -0.59 4.88
C TRP A 328 17.63 0.49 3.81
N GLU A 329 16.42 0.88 3.42
CA GLU A 329 16.11 1.79 2.32
C GLU A 329 15.06 2.84 2.74
N PRO A 330 15.38 3.74 3.70
CA PRO A 330 14.41 4.65 4.31
C PRO A 330 13.67 5.55 3.30
N ASP A 331 14.34 5.95 2.21
CA ASP A 331 13.77 6.81 1.18
C ASP A 331 12.78 6.07 0.24
N HIS A 332 12.84 4.73 0.23
CA HIS A 332 12.00 3.88 -0.62
C HIS A 332 11.00 3.03 0.16
N ALA A 333 10.94 3.17 1.50
CA ALA A 333 10.04 2.42 2.34
C ALA A 333 8.72 3.17 2.57
N VAL A 334 7.59 2.56 2.18
CA VAL A 334 6.26 2.99 2.60
C VAL A 334 5.86 2.13 3.80
N THR A 335 5.91 2.71 4.99
CA THR A 335 5.62 2.02 6.26
C THR A 335 4.12 2.00 6.54
N PHE A 336 3.60 0.90 7.07
CA PHE A 336 2.19 0.75 7.40
C PHE A 336 2.00 -0.16 8.62
N VAL A 337 0.85 -0.04 9.30
CA VAL A 337 0.47 -0.90 10.42
C VAL A 337 -0.40 -2.05 9.94
N ASP A 338 -1.51 -1.76 9.29
CA ASP A 338 -2.38 -2.72 8.63
C ASP A 338 -2.87 -2.18 7.29
N ASN A 339 -3.50 -3.06 6.47
CA ASN A 339 -4.14 -2.72 5.22
C ASN A 339 -5.37 -3.60 4.98
N HIS A 340 -6.01 -3.49 3.80
CA HIS A 340 -7.20 -4.23 3.43
C HIS A 340 -6.98 -5.76 3.30
N ASP A 341 -5.74 -6.21 3.07
CA ASP A 341 -5.39 -7.64 2.97
C ASP A 341 -5.00 -8.26 4.31
N THR A 342 -4.49 -7.45 5.24
CA THR A 342 -4.11 -7.93 6.59
C THR A 342 -5.28 -7.98 7.56
N GLN A 343 -6.41 -7.31 7.23
CA GLN A 343 -7.60 -7.27 8.09
C GLN A 343 -8.25 -8.66 8.27
N PRO A 344 -9.04 -8.86 9.33
CA PRO A 344 -9.69 -10.14 9.60
C PRO A 344 -10.50 -10.67 8.42
N GLY A 345 -10.43 -12.00 8.19
CA GLY A 345 -11.16 -12.69 7.12
C GLY A 345 -10.47 -12.64 5.74
N GLN A 346 -9.38 -11.90 5.57
CA GLN A 346 -8.67 -11.82 4.30
C GLN A 346 -7.56 -12.87 4.18
N ALA A 347 -7.13 -13.14 2.93
CA ALA A 347 -6.17 -14.21 2.62
C ALA A 347 -4.79 -13.99 3.25
N LEU A 348 -4.39 -12.76 3.47
CA LEU A 348 -3.12 -12.36 4.08
C LEU A 348 -3.30 -11.89 5.53
N GLN A 349 -4.40 -12.30 6.18
CA GLN A 349 -4.72 -11.88 7.54
C GLN A 349 -3.52 -11.98 8.47
N SER A 350 -3.05 -10.84 8.94
CA SER A 350 -1.92 -10.66 9.85
C SER A 350 -2.12 -9.43 10.74
N TRP A 351 -3.34 -9.28 11.25
CA TRP A 351 -3.79 -8.11 12.01
C TRP A 351 -2.91 -7.82 13.21
N VAL A 352 -2.46 -6.58 13.34
CA VAL A 352 -1.69 -6.12 14.49
C VAL A 352 -2.64 -6.01 15.70
N PRO A 353 -2.31 -6.62 16.88
CA PRO A 353 -3.13 -6.51 18.07
C PRO A 353 -3.46 -5.07 18.45
N ALA A 354 -4.73 -4.81 18.79
CA ALA A 354 -5.26 -3.46 19.00
C ALA A 354 -4.45 -2.63 20.01
N TRP A 355 -3.96 -3.26 21.09
CA TRP A 355 -3.16 -2.57 22.11
C TRP A 355 -1.82 -2.06 21.58
N PHE A 356 -1.23 -2.74 20.57
CA PHE A 356 0.08 -2.37 20.00
C PHE A 356 -0.06 -1.34 18.86
N LYS A 357 -1.23 -1.16 18.27
CA LYS A 357 -1.43 -0.22 17.17
C LYS A 357 -1.01 1.22 17.47
N PRO A 358 -1.33 1.82 18.63
CA PRO A 358 -0.83 3.15 18.96
C PRO A 358 0.70 3.25 18.98
N LEU A 359 1.39 2.19 19.45
CA LEU A 359 2.86 2.11 19.47
C LEU A 359 3.41 2.03 18.03
N ALA A 360 2.82 1.14 17.21
CA ALA A 360 3.19 0.98 15.79
C ALA A 360 2.97 2.27 15.00
N TYR A 361 1.82 2.93 15.17
CA TYR A 361 1.56 4.22 14.52
C TYR A 361 2.52 5.32 14.96
N ALA A 362 2.91 5.37 16.24
CA ALA A 362 3.93 6.32 16.67
C ALA A 362 5.28 6.07 16.01
N LEU A 363 5.69 4.80 15.86
CA LEU A 363 6.94 4.44 15.16
C LEU A 363 6.93 4.92 13.70
N ILE A 364 5.83 4.77 12.96
CA ILE A 364 5.80 5.19 11.55
C ILE A 364 5.48 6.68 11.36
N LEU A 365 4.71 7.30 12.27
CA LEU A 365 4.28 8.69 12.12
C LEU A 365 5.26 9.70 12.72
N LEU A 366 5.89 9.38 13.86
CA LEU A 366 6.65 10.37 14.64
C LEU A 366 8.16 10.26 14.46
N ARG A 367 8.66 9.21 13.83
CA ARG A 367 10.06 9.08 13.43
C ARG A 367 10.36 9.80 12.12
N GLU A 368 11.63 9.87 11.77
CA GLU A 368 12.11 10.57 10.56
C GLU A 368 11.98 9.74 9.30
N GLU A 369 12.29 8.46 9.40
CA GLU A 369 12.46 7.55 8.29
C GLU A 369 11.13 7.06 7.71
N GLY A 370 11.12 6.82 6.39
CA GLY A 370 10.01 6.22 5.66
C GLY A 370 8.85 7.16 5.35
N ILE A 371 7.94 6.66 4.53
CA ILE A 371 6.67 7.32 4.18
C ILE A 371 5.54 6.55 4.89
N PRO A 372 4.93 7.09 5.94
CA PRO A 372 3.85 6.38 6.63
C PRO A 372 2.58 6.34 5.80
N CYS A 373 1.93 5.17 5.79
CA CYS A 373 0.61 4.94 5.22
C CYS A 373 -0.36 4.51 6.33
N VAL A 374 -1.38 5.32 6.58
CA VAL A 374 -2.45 5.04 7.54
C VAL A 374 -3.51 4.17 6.88
N PHE A 375 -4.08 3.22 7.60
CA PHE A 375 -5.17 2.39 7.11
C PHE A 375 -6.53 3.01 7.45
N PHE A 376 -7.46 2.98 6.47
CA PHE A 376 -8.84 3.45 6.65
C PHE A 376 -9.50 2.85 7.88
N GLY A 377 -9.39 1.51 8.04
CA GLY A 377 -10.01 0.78 9.15
C GLY A 377 -9.48 1.19 10.53
N ASP A 378 -8.24 1.68 10.62
CA ASP A 378 -7.68 2.16 11.87
C ASP A 378 -8.10 3.60 12.20
N LEU A 379 -8.43 4.42 11.20
CA LEU A 379 -8.92 5.78 11.40
C LEU A 379 -10.44 5.85 11.59
N PHE A 380 -11.21 5.05 10.84
CA PHE A 380 -12.68 5.10 10.82
C PHE A 380 -13.35 3.88 11.44
N GLY A 381 -12.59 2.83 11.76
CA GLY A 381 -13.10 1.53 12.20
C GLY A 381 -13.43 0.59 11.03
N VAL A 382 -13.68 -0.67 11.37
CA VAL A 382 -14.21 -1.71 10.46
C VAL A 382 -15.52 -2.23 11.04
N PRO A 383 -16.65 -1.61 10.70
CA PRO A 383 -17.95 -1.97 11.30
C PRO A 383 -18.36 -3.43 11.09
N HIS A 384 -17.98 -4.02 9.95
CA HIS A 384 -18.21 -5.42 9.62
C HIS A 384 -17.67 -6.36 10.72
N ASP A 385 -16.50 -6.07 11.27
CA ASP A 385 -15.82 -6.90 12.26
C ASP A 385 -15.93 -6.34 13.69
N ASN A 386 -16.76 -5.31 13.90
CA ASN A 386 -16.88 -4.57 15.17
C ASN A 386 -15.53 -4.01 15.68
N ILE A 387 -14.64 -3.63 14.77
CA ILE A 387 -13.36 -3.02 15.11
C ILE A 387 -13.54 -1.50 15.22
N ALA A 388 -13.24 -0.97 16.40
CA ALA A 388 -13.27 0.47 16.65
C ALA A 388 -12.02 1.17 16.06
N PRO A 389 -12.11 2.47 15.74
CA PRO A 389 -10.95 3.28 15.40
C PRO A 389 -9.86 3.25 16.48
N VAL A 390 -8.59 3.40 16.07
CA VAL A 390 -7.46 3.56 17.01
C VAL A 390 -7.56 4.95 17.64
N ARG A 391 -7.84 4.99 18.93
CA ARG A 391 -8.18 6.22 19.66
C ARG A 391 -7.14 7.34 19.54
N GLU A 392 -5.87 6.97 19.59
CA GLU A 392 -4.73 7.91 19.58
C GLU A 392 -4.38 8.41 18.17
N LEU A 393 -4.89 7.79 17.11
CA LEU A 393 -4.39 7.96 15.73
C LEU A 393 -4.54 9.39 15.22
N GLU A 394 -5.69 10.03 15.45
CA GLU A 394 -5.88 11.44 15.05
C GLU A 394 -4.87 12.38 15.71
N GLN A 395 -4.62 12.17 17.00
CA GLN A 395 -3.65 13.00 17.73
C GLN A 395 -2.22 12.73 17.25
N LEU A 396 -1.87 11.48 16.94
CA LEU A 396 -0.56 11.13 16.36
C LEU A 396 -0.36 11.77 14.99
N LEU A 397 -1.40 11.83 14.16
CA LEU A 397 -1.37 12.52 12.87
C LEU A 397 -1.14 14.03 13.02
N ARG A 398 -1.84 14.69 13.97
CA ARG A 398 -1.64 16.12 14.28
C ARG A 398 -0.22 16.37 14.79
N LEU A 399 0.29 15.53 15.69
CA LEU A 399 1.65 15.60 16.20
C LEU A 399 2.70 15.43 15.09
N ARG A 400 2.45 14.52 14.13
CA ARG A 400 3.30 14.39 12.94
C ARG A 400 3.36 15.70 12.16
N ARG A 401 2.22 16.29 11.85
CA ARG A 401 2.12 17.55 11.11
C ARG A 401 2.84 18.69 11.85
N ASP A 402 2.62 18.82 13.15
CA ASP A 402 2.99 20.00 13.91
C ASP A 402 4.36 19.90 14.59
N ARG A 403 4.82 18.70 14.97
CA ARG A 403 6.00 18.48 15.85
C ARG A 403 7.05 17.49 15.34
N ALA A 404 6.72 16.56 14.42
CA ALA A 404 7.66 15.51 13.99
C ALA A 404 8.61 16.00 12.89
N TRP A 405 9.37 17.08 13.14
CA TRP A 405 10.34 17.66 12.22
C TRP A 405 11.71 17.85 12.87
N GLY A 406 12.73 18.09 12.02
CA GLY A 406 14.11 18.30 12.45
C GLY A 406 14.80 17.00 12.85
N ALA A 407 16.00 17.11 13.41
CA ALA A 407 16.84 15.97 13.75
C ALA A 407 16.19 15.05 14.80
N GLN A 408 16.45 13.75 14.64
CA GLN A 408 16.01 12.68 15.53
C GLN A 408 17.18 12.19 16.38
N ARG A 409 16.89 11.83 17.61
CA ARG A 409 17.82 11.12 18.49
C ARG A 409 17.13 9.96 19.17
N ASP A 410 17.65 8.74 18.97
CA ASP A 410 17.11 7.50 19.50
C ASP A 410 17.71 7.14 20.86
N TYR A 411 16.90 6.50 21.70
CA TYR A 411 17.23 5.95 23.03
C TYR A 411 16.66 4.53 23.12
N PHE A 412 17.19 3.63 22.28
CA PHE A 412 16.79 2.22 22.18
C PHE A 412 17.77 1.34 22.97
N ASP A 413 17.90 1.61 24.27
CA ASP A 413 18.90 1.00 25.17
C ASP A 413 18.29 0.06 26.21
N PHE A 414 16.96 -0.11 26.27
CA PHE A 414 16.29 -1.03 27.17
C PHE A 414 15.20 -1.83 26.46
N HIS A 415 15.16 -3.15 26.68
CA HIS A 415 14.36 -4.09 25.90
C HIS A 415 12.84 -3.82 25.89
N ASN A 416 12.27 -3.32 26.97
CA ASN A 416 10.84 -3.06 27.09
C ASN A 416 10.44 -1.58 27.04
N VAL A 417 11.41 -0.66 27.11
CA VAL A 417 11.15 0.78 27.07
C VAL A 417 12.13 1.44 26.12
N ILE A 418 11.61 1.97 25.03
CA ILE A 418 12.38 2.75 24.06
C ILE A 418 11.80 4.14 23.92
N GLY A 419 12.58 5.06 23.39
CA GLY A 419 12.13 6.42 23.12
C GLY A 419 12.99 7.13 22.10
N TRP A 420 12.52 8.25 21.62
CA TRP A 420 13.27 9.17 20.76
C TRP A 420 12.81 10.60 20.93
N THR A 421 13.64 11.53 20.52
CA THR A 421 13.33 12.94 20.50
C THR A 421 13.36 13.49 19.08
N ARG A 422 12.56 14.52 18.80
CA ARG A 422 12.58 15.31 17.57
C ARG A 422 12.87 16.77 17.90
N GLU A 423 13.64 17.42 17.02
CA GLU A 423 14.02 18.83 17.19
C GLU A 423 12.80 19.77 17.23
N GLY A 424 11.68 19.37 16.61
CA GLY A 424 10.38 20.05 16.72
C GLY A 424 9.78 20.15 18.12
N GLY A 425 10.50 19.71 19.15
CA GLY A 425 10.11 19.80 20.56
C GLY A 425 9.23 18.65 21.00
N MET A 426 9.55 17.42 20.62
CA MET A 426 8.77 16.22 20.94
C MET A 426 9.67 15.12 21.47
N ALA A 427 9.29 14.52 22.61
CA ALA A 427 9.86 13.30 23.13
C ALA A 427 8.81 12.20 23.15
N VAL A 428 9.12 11.05 22.55
CA VAL A 428 8.24 9.89 22.50
C VAL A 428 8.85 8.78 23.36
N VAL A 429 8.04 8.18 24.23
CA VAL A 429 8.41 7.00 25.02
C VAL A 429 7.33 5.95 24.85
N MET A 430 7.72 4.70 24.65
CA MET A 430 6.80 3.57 24.60
C MET A 430 7.30 2.39 25.44
N SER A 431 6.34 1.62 25.95
CA SER A 431 6.61 0.39 26.69
C SER A 431 5.69 -0.73 26.23
N ASN A 432 6.25 -1.91 25.99
CA ASN A 432 5.47 -3.15 25.78
C ASN A 432 5.41 -4.02 27.05
N GLY A 433 6.01 -3.56 28.16
CA GLY A 433 6.03 -4.22 29.46
C GLY A 433 5.28 -3.44 30.53
N GLY A 434 5.88 -3.27 31.70
CA GLY A 434 5.35 -2.43 32.78
C GLY A 434 5.57 -0.93 32.56
N ASP A 435 5.14 -0.11 33.53
CA ASP A 435 5.45 1.30 33.56
C ASP A 435 6.96 1.54 33.49
N GLY A 436 7.37 2.61 32.81
CA GLY A 436 8.77 2.93 32.62
C GLY A 436 9.06 4.39 32.35
N TRP A 437 10.32 4.69 32.08
CA TRP A 437 10.79 6.01 31.70
C TRP A 437 12.02 5.94 30.79
N LYS A 438 12.32 7.06 30.13
CA LYS A 438 13.56 7.28 29.39
C LYS A 438 14.18 8.61 29.80
N THR A 439 15.42 8.59 30.21
CA THR A 439 16.19 9.82 30.38
C THR A 439 16.64 10.30 29.00
N MET A 440 16.08 11.43 28.53
CA MET A 440 16.33 11.95 27.19
C MET A 440 16.67 13.44 27.23
N LYS A 441 17.45 13.91 26.27
CA LYS A 441 17.82 15.32 26.14
C LYS A 441 16.89 16.03 25.16
N LEU A 442 16.12 16.99 25.66
CA LEU A 442 15.21 17.80 24.85
C LEU A 442 14.85 19.09 25.58
N GLY A 443 14.67 20.20 24.84
CA GLY A 443 14.19 21.47 25.36
C GLY A 443 15.24 22.28 26.10
N GLN A 444 14.78 23.37 26.73
CA GLN A 444 15.62 24.30 27.51
C GLN A 444 15.46 24.06 29.01
N PRO A 445 16.48 24.34 29.83
CA PRO A 445 16.37 24.24 31.27
C PRO A 445 15.16 24.98 31.82
N GLY A 446 14.36 24.32 32.68
CA GLY A 446 13.15 24.84 33.27
C GLY A 446 11.90 24.79 32.37
N GLN A 447 12.01 24.40 31.12
CA GLN A 447 10.86 24.17 30.24
C GLN A 447 9.99 23.03 30.75
N VAL A 448 8.67 23.21 30.71
CA VAL A 448 7.70 22.22 31.19
C VAL A 448 7.13 21.45 30.00
N PHE A 449 7.04 20.12 30.12
CA PHE A 449 6.44 19.23 29.15
C PHE A 449 5.22 18.52 29.71
N VAL A 450 4.24 18.25 28.84
CA VAL A 450 3.01 17.49 29.14
C VAL A 450 2.83 16.38 28.10
N ASP A 451 2.16 15.29 28.50
CA ASP A 451 1.83 14.21 27.55
C ASP A 451 0.65 14.62 26.67
N ALA A 452 0.90 14.81 25.39
CA ALA A 452 -0.10 15.21 24.41
C ALA A 452 -1.22 14.16 24.21
N LEU A 453 -0.97 12.89 24.52
CA LEU A 453 -1.98 11.81 24.45
C LEU A 453 -2.82 11.73 25.73
N GLY A 454 -2.40 12.40 26.82
CA GLY A 454 -3.08 12.41 28.10
C GLY A 454 -3.04 11.07 28.85
N ASN A 455 -2.14 10.15 28.47
CA ASN A 455 -1.94 8.88 29.18
C ASN A 455 -1.23 9.09 30.51
N ARG A 456 -0.41 10.15 30.62
CA ARG A 456 0.26 10.59 31.87
C ARG A 456 -0.24 12.01 32.23
N ARG A 457 -0.36 12.28 33.54
CA ARG A 457 -0.91 13.55 34.04
C ARG A 457 0.12 14.46 34.69
N GLU A 458 1.29 13.93 35.02
CA GLU A 458 2.38 14.72 35.59
C GLU A 458 2.96 15.69 34.55
N GLU A 459 3.58 16.75 35.04
CA GLU A 459 4.39 17.67 34.27
C GLU A 459 5.86 17.31 34.42
N ILE A 460 6.61 17.33 33.34
CA ILE A 460 8.06 17.06 33.34
C ILE A 460 8.77 18.38 33.14
N VAL A 461 9.67 18.72 34.09
CA VAL A 461 10.51 19.92 34.02
C VAL A 461 11.89 19.54 33.55
N ILE A 462 12.36 20.21 32.51
CA ILE A 462 13.70 19.97 31.94
C ILE A 462 14.79 20.46 32.89
N GLY A 463 15.74 19.59 33.18
CA GLY A 463 16.87 19.88 34.04
C GLY A 463 17.90 20.85 33.44
N PRO A 464 18.94 21.26 34.21
CA PRO A 464 19.89 22.32 33.86
C PRO A 464 20.65 22.06 32.55
N GLU A 465 20.88 20.78 32.18
CA GLU A 465 21.63 20.39 30.98
C GLU A 465 20.74 19.96 29.81
N GLY A 466 19.42 20.18 29.93
CA GLY A 466 18.44 19.80 28.90
C GLY A 466 17.98 18.33 29.00
N TRP A 467 18.28 17.63 30.11
CA TRP A 467 17.87 16.25 30.36
C TRP A 467 16.63 16.18 31.25
N ALA A 468 15.77 15.19 31.00
CA ALA A 468 14.66 14.86 31.88
C ALA A 468 14.30 13.38 31.75
N ASP A 469 13.57 12.84 32.75
CA ASP A 469 13.00 11.51 32.75
C ASP A 469 11.57 11.55 32.20
N PHE A 470 11.38 11.12 30.98
CA PHE A 470 10.08 11.04 30.31
C PHE A 470 9.42 9.70 30.60
N THR A 471 8.26 9.72 31.22
CA THR A 471 7.57 8.53 31.75
C THR A 471 6.56 7.97 30.73
N VAL A 472 6.20 6.69 30.91
CA VAL A 472 5.18 5.99 30.11
C VAL A 472 4.49 4.92 30.95
N ASN A 473 3.20 4.69 30.69
CA ASN A 473 2.47 3.56 31.27
C ASN A 473 2.85 2.25 30.57
N GLY A 474 2.72 1.12 31.27
CA GLY A 474 2.93 -0.20 30.70
C GLY A 474 1.99 -0.50 29.53
N GLY A 475 2.51 -1.18 28.49
CA GLY A 475 1.74 -1.52 27.29
C GLY A 475 1.19 -0.28 26.54
N SER A 476 1.89 0.84 26.58
CA SER A 476 1.38 2.14 26.12
C SER A 476 2.46 3.03 25.51
N ILE A 477 2.07 4.22 25.14
CA ILE A 477 2.91 5.28 24.59
C ILE A 477 2.57 6.61 25.26
N SER A 478 3.57 7.47 25.45
CA SER A 478 3.43 8.88 25.82
C SER A 478 4.20 9.75 24.84
N VAL A 479 3.60 10.86 24.46
CA VAL A 479 4.22 11.86 23.55
C VAL A 479 4.28 13.20 24.29
N TRP A 480 5.47 13.53 24.76
CA TRP A 480 5.73 14.71 25.55
C TRP A 480 6.05 15.91 24.68
N VAL A 481 5.29 16.99 24.85
CA VAL A 481 5.44 18.25 24.12
C VAL A 481 5.53 19.42 25.11
N PRO A 482 6.12 20.56 24.71
CA PRO A 482 6.12 21.75 25.55
C PRO A 482 4.70 22.14 25.96
N LYS A 483 4.51 22.45 27.24
CA LYS A 483 3.28 23.01 27.75
C LYS A 483 3.14 24.45 27.21
N GLU A 484 2.02 24.73 26.55
CA GLU A 484 1.68 26.06 26.03
C GLU A 484 1.25 27.05 27.12
#